data_f3a89693b87e2c50f98a2206e51c185e
#
_entry.id   f3a89693b87e2c50f98a2206e51c185e
#
_cell.length_a   1.000
_cell.length_b   1.000
_cell.length_c   1.000
_cell.angle_alpha   90.00
_cell.angle_beta   90.00
_cell.angle_gamma   90.00
#
_symmetry.space_group_name_H-M   'P 1'
#
loop_
_entity.id
_entity.type
_entity.pdbx_description
1 polymer ?
#
loop_
_entity_poly.entity_id
_entity_poly.type
_entity_poly.pdbx_seq_one_letter_code
_entity_poly.pdbx_strand_id
1 'polypeptide(L)'
;MKIHAGYKISYDCPQPTPMILQLSVHPSRTPDLLTWDRLQLDPPILANTYHDVFGNFCHVIHAPAGQLTMSADFLVQDKGEPDALCFQAQQHALQDLPVDTLVFLLGSRYCETDRFIDIAWAQFGNIPKGWRLVQAICEYVHDRIKFGYEHASPTKTAWDVHTEGRGVCRDFAHLSVTLCRCMNIPARYCTGYLGDIGVPPDPAPMDFSAWFEAYLGDRWYTFDARHNKPRIGRILMARGRDATDVAMVTSFGPCTLAGFKVITEEVTHGSSVDDRPKLNRRDNPDNHQIGRAHV
;
A
#
# COMPACT_ATOMS: atom_id res chain seq x y z
N MET A 1 -4.54 -7.09 -20.18
CA MET A 1 -3.38 -7.92 -19.77
C MET A 1 -3.79 -8.80 -18.60
N LYS A 2 -3.06 -9.88 -18.33
CA LYS A 2 -3.25 -10.72 -17.14
C LYS A 2 -2.07 -10.54 -16.21
N ILE A 3 -2.34 -10.39 -14.92
CA ILE A 3 -1.32 -10.27 -13.89
C ILE A 3 -1.43 -11.47 -12.95
N HIS A 4 -0.32 -12.15 -12.71
CA HIS A 4 -0.16 -13.15 -11.67
C HIS A 4 0.32 -12.42 -10.40
N ALA A 5 -0.43 -12.56 -9.32
CA ALA A 5 -0.12 -11.96 -8.04
C ALA A 5 -0.27 -12.98 -6.91
N GLY A 6 0.50 -12.80 -5.86
CA GLY A 6 0.44 -13.67 -4.70
C GLY A 6 1.46 -13.33 -3.64
N TYR A 7 1.33 -13.99 -2.50
CA TYR A 7 2.27 -13.85 -1.38
C TYR A 7 2.42 -15.15 -0.61
N LYS A 8 3.52 -15.24 0.11
CA LYS A 8 3.75 -16.24 1.17
C LYS A 8 4.44 -15.54 2.34
N ILE A 9 3.76 -15.51 3.48
CA ILE A 9 4.23 -14.85 4.70
C ILE A 9 4.18 -15.87 5.83
N SER A 10 5.26 -15.99 6.59
CA SER A 10 5.35 -16.92 7.72
C SER A 10 5.71 -16.17 9.00
N TYR A 11 5.04 -16.51 10.09
CA TYR A 11 5.31 -16.00 11.43
C TYR A 11 5.60 -17.15 12.38
N ASP A 12 6.56 -16.94 13.28
CA ASP A 12 6.79 -17.79 14.43
C ASP A 12 6.13 -17.16 15.66
N CYS A 13 5.13 -17.85 16.22
CA CYS A 13 4.36 -17.41 17.37
C CYS A 13 4.73 -18.31 18.57
N PRO A 14 5.36 -17.79 19.63
CA PRO A 14 5.75 -18.61 20.79
C PRO A 14 4.56 -19.11 21.61
N GLN A 15 3.38 -18.51 21.40
CA GLN A 15 2.12 -18.86 22.05
C GLN A 15 0.95 -18.61 21.09
N PRO A 16 -0.25 -19.17 21.36
CA PRO A 16 -1.43 -18.85 20.57
C PRO A 16 -1.70 -17.34 20.58
N THR A 17 -1.85 -16.75 19.39
CA THR A 17 -1.90 -15.30 19.21
C THR A 17 -3.06 -14.90 18.28
N PRO A 18 -4.01 -14.08 18.74
CA PRO A 18 -5.02 -13.48 17.84
C PRO A 18 -4.36 -12.55 16.82
N MET A 19 -4.86 -12.58 15.59
CA MET A 19 -4.37 -11.70 14.52
C MET A 19 -5.52 -11.17 13.68
N ILE A 20 -5.36 -9.94 13.19
CA ILE A 20 -6.17 -9.36 12.12
C ILE A 20 -5.29 -9.30 10.87
N LEU A 21 -5.83 -9.77 9.74
CA LEU A 21 -5.14 -9.81 8.46
C LEU A 21 -5.88 -8.98 7.43
N GLN A 22 -5.16 -8.13 6.69
CA GLN A 22 -5.64 -7.37 5.54
C GLN A 22 -4.80 -7.74 4.31
N LEU A 23 -4.88 -9.02 3.92
CA LEU A 23 -4.04 -9.63 2.88
C LEU A 23 -4.80 -9.95 1.60
N SER A 24 -6.11 -9.70 1.56
CA SER A 24 -6.94 -9.93 0.38
C SER A 24 -7.03 -8.71 -0.51
N VAL A 25 -7.32 -8.94 -1.77
CA VAL A 25 -7.63 -7.88 -2.75
C VAL A 25 -8.85 -7.08 -2.28
N HIS A 26 -8.77 -5.75 -2.38
CA HIS A 26 -9.86 -4.87 -1.98
C HIS A 26 -11.14 -5.18 -2.76
N PRO A 27 -12.33 -5.17 -2.12
CA PRO A 27 -13.61 -5.54 -2.76
C PRO A 27 -13.91 -4.79 -4.07
N SER A 28 -13.44 -3.54 -4.23
CA SER A 28 -13.60 -2.80 -5.49
C SER A 28 -12.88 -3.42 -6.68
N ARG A 29 -11.92 -4.33 -6.45
CA ARG A 29 -11.16 -5.03 -7.48
C ARG A 29 -11.58 -6.49 -7.65
N THR A 30 -12.56 -6.96 -6.87
CA THR A 30 -13.11 -8.33 -7.00
C THR A 30 -13.59 -8.66 -8.41
N PRO A 31 -14.24 -7.75 -9.18
CA PRO A 31 -14.65 -8.04 -10.56
C PRO A 31 -13.48 -8.31 -11.52
N ASP A 32 -12.28 -7.89 -11.16
CA ASP A 32 -11.08 -8.07 -11.99
C ASP A 32 -10.38 -9.42 -11.73
N LEU A 33 -10.78 -10.16 -10.67
CA LEU A 33 -10.18 -11.45 -10.33
C LEU A 33 -10.58 -12.53 -11.34
N LEU A 34 -9.60 -13.15 -11.99
CA LEU A 34 -9.78 -14.32 -12.86
C LEU A 34 -9.76 -15.61 -12.05
N THR A 35 -9.01 -15.65 -10.96
CA THR A 35 -9.03 -16.69 -9.95
C THR A 35 -9.11 -16.02 -8.57
N TRP A 36 -9.77 -16.70 -7.60
CA TRP A 36 -9.96 -16.12 -6.28
C TRP A 36 -8.63 -15.97 -5.51
N ASP A 37 -8.43 -14.84 -4.85
CA ASP A 37 -7.34 -14.51 -3.92
C ASP A 37 -7.55 -15.17 -2.54
N ARG A 38 -7.79 -16.48 -2.55
CA ARG A 38 -8.15 -17.23 -1.34
C ARG A 38 -6.97 -17.30 -0.36
N LEU A 39 -7.14 -16.72 0.85
CA LEU A 39 -6.20 -16.90 1.95
C LEU A 39 -6.10 -18.40 2.31
N GLN A 40 -4.89 -18.93 2.22
CA GLN A 40 -4.52 -20.27 2.67
C GLN A 40 -3.69 -20.16 3.95
N LEU A 41 -4.02 -20.98 4.94
CA LEU A 41 -3.36 -21.00 6.24
C LEU A 41 -2.77 -22.40 6.47
N ASP A 42 -1.50 -22.44 6.86
CA ASP A 42 -0.77 -23.67 7.20
C ASP A 42 -0.06 -23.49 8.56
N PRO A 43 -0.49 -24.21 9.59
CA PRO A 43 -1.55 -25.22 9.62
C PRO A 43 -2.95 -24.63 9.34
N PRO A 44 -3.88 -25.45 8.83
CA PRO A 44 -5.23 -24.98 8.53
C PRO A 44 -5.98 -24.63 9.81
N ILE A 45 -6.43 -23.38 9.90
CA ILE A 45 -7.20 -22.82 11.02
C ILE A 45 -8.41 -22.05 10.50
N LEU A 46 -9.40 -21.84 11.37
CA LEU A 46 -10.57 -21.04 11.03
C LEU A 46 -10.20 -19.56 10.92
N ALA A 47 -10.74 -18.90 9.89
CA ALA A 47 -10.68 -17.47 9.71
C ALA A 47 -12.10 -16.89 9.65
N ASN A 48 -12.44 -15.97 10.53
CA ASN A 48 -13.63 -15.14 10.43
C ASN A 48 -13.34 -13.92 9.57
N THR A 49 -14.35 -13.44 8.84
CA THR A 49 -14.18 -12.32 7.91
C THR A 49 -15.13 -11.16 8.24
N TYR A 50 -14.69 -9.94 7.96
CA TYR A 50 -15.51 -8.74 8.06
C TYR A 50 -14.99 -7.65 7.10
N HIS A 51 -15.77 -6.59 6.93
CA HIS A 51 -15.29 -5.36 6.29
C HIS A 51 -15.08 -4.30 7.37
N ASP A 52 -13.93 -3.62 7.28
CA ASP A 52 -13.68 -2.48 8.16
C ASP A 52 -14.44 -1.22 7.71
N VAL A 53 -14.25 -0.12 8.45
CA VAL A 53 -14.90 1.17 8.16
C VAL A 53 -14.43 1.83 6.86
N PHE A 54 -13.35 1.36 6.28
CA PHE A 54 -12.82 1.83 4.99
C PHE A 54 -13.20 0.91 3.82
N GLY A 55 -13.95 -0.17 4.11
CA GLY A 55 -14.40 -1.16 3.13
C GLY A 55 -13.35 -2.21 2.78
N ASN A 56 -12.25 -2.30 3.53
CA ASN A 56 -11.24 -3.34 3.35
C ASN A 56 -11.77 -4.70 3.80
N PHE A 57 -11.37 -5.77 3.13
CA PHE A 57 -11.71 -7.13 3.50
C PHE A 57 -10.69 -7.69 4.48
N CYS A 58 -11.15 -8.00 5.68
CA CYS A 58 -10.32 -8.38 6.81
C CYS A 58 -10.61 -9.81 7.27
N HIS A 59 -9.57 -10.49 7.76
CA HIS A 59 -9.70 -11.79 8.44
C HIS A 59 -9.30 -11.66 9.90
N VAL A 60 -10.02 -12.36 10.78
CA VAL A 60 -9.64 -12.56 12.18
C VAL A 60 -9.31 -14.02 12.36
N ILE A 61 -8.09 -14.30 12.82
CA ILE A 61 -7.60 -15.65 13.08
C ILE A 61 -7.05 -15.77 14.49
N HIS A 62 -6.91 -17.00 14.95
CA HIS A 62 -6.20 -17.35 16.18
C HIS A 62 -5.01 -18.24 15.80
N ALA A 63 -3.85 -17.63 15.57
CA ALA A 63 -2.64 -18.34 15.22
C ALA A 63 -2.25 -19.31 16.34
N PRO A 64 -1.95 -20.59 16.06
CA PRO A 64 -1.45 -21.52 17.07
C PRO A 64 -0.02 -21.16 17.50
N ALA A 65 0.45 -21.72 18.59
CA ALA A 65 1.88 -21.71 18.90
C ALA A 65 2.66 -22.46 17.82
N GLY A 66 3.82 -21.96 17.45
CA GLY A 66 4.65 -22.47 16.36
C GLY A 66 4.58 -21.61 15.12
N GLN A 67 4.97 -22.16 13.99
CA GLN A 67 4.98 -21.46 12.71
C GLN A 67 3.59 -21.46 12.05
N LEU A 68 3.13 -20.30 11.64
CA LEU A 68 1.96 -20.11 10.79
C LEU A 68 2.40 -19.51 9.45
N THR A 69 2.05 -20.17 8.36
CA THR A 69 2.22 -19.64 6.99
C THR A 69 0.88 -19.20 6.41
N MET A 70 0.86 -18.01 5.88
CA MET A 70 -0.26 -17.40 5.17
C MET A 70 0.12 -17.24 3.69
N SER A 71 -0.73 -17.65 2.77
CA SER A 71 -0.44 -17.50 1.34
C SER A 71 -1.71 -17.29 0.51
N ALA A 72 -1.54 -16.63 -0.62
CA ALA A 72 -2.51 -16.57 -1.72
C ALA A 72 -1.77 -16.55 -3.06
N ASP A 73 -2.39 -17.10 -4.09
CA ASP A 73 -1.89 -17.15 -5.45
C ASP A 73 -3.08 -17.01 -6.41
N PHE A 74 -3.11 -15.96 -7.22
CA PHE A 74 -4.26 -15.61 -8.01
C PHE A 74 -3.91 -14.85 -9.29
N LEU A 75 -4.88 -14.78 -10.21
CA LEU A 75 -4.79 -14.05 -11.47
C LEU A 75 -5.78 -12.89 -11.50
N VAL A 76 -5.32 -11.75 -12.00
CA VAL A 76 -6.12 -10.54 -12.17
C VAL A 76 -6.16 -10.17 -13.65
N GLN A 77 -7.34 -9.77 -14.14
CA GLN A 77 -7.50 -9.09 -15.40
C GLN A 77 -7.26 -7.58 -15.17
N ASP A 78 -6.25 -7.03 -15.80
CA ASP A 78 -5.96 -5.61 -15.77
C ASP A 78 -6.17 -4.99 -17.15
N LYS A 79 -6.48 -3.70 -17.22
CA LYS A 79 -6.66 -2.99 -18.51
C LYS A 79 -5.33 -2.81 -19.24
N GLY A 80 -4.21 -2.84 -18.54
CA GLY A 80 -2.89 -2.55 -19.10
C GLY A 80 -2.66 -1.06 -19.34
N GLU A 81 -3.48 -0.22 -18.75
CA GLU A 81 -3.38 1.24 -18.85
C GLU A 81 -2.61 1.80 -17.65
N PRO A 82 -1.84 2.88 -17.83
CA PRO A 82 -1.21 3.58 -16.72
C PRO A 82 -2.24 4.28 -15.82
N ASP A 83 -1.83 4.62 -14.61
CA ASP A 83 -2.63 5.43 -13.68
C ASP A 83 -3.22 6.65 -14.40
N ALA A 84 -4.53 6.90 -14.19
CA ALA A 84 -5.26 7.94 -14.92
C ALA A 84 -4.77 9.34 -14.56
N LEU A 85 -4.51 10.17 -15.57
CA LEU A 85 -4.15 11.58 -15.43
C LEU A 85 -5.36 12.46 -15.73
N CYS A 86 -5.56 13.53 -14.92
CA CYS A 86 -6.59 14.54 -15.16
C CYS A 86 -6.13 15.93 -14.72
N PHE A 87 -5.37 16.60 -15.58
CA PHE A 87 -4.77 17.89 -15.27
C PHE A 87 -5.78 19.01 -14.98
N GLN A 88 -7.05 18.83 -15.37
CA GLN A 88 -8.15 19.75 -15.10
C GLN A 88 -8.90 19.46 -13.82
N ALA A 89 -8.59 18.36 -13.11
CA ALA A 89 -9.27 18.01 -11.85
C ALA A 89 -9.06 19.10 -10.80
N GLN A 90 -10.16 19.68 -10.33
CA GLN A 90 -10.16 20.80 -9.40
C GLN A 90 -10.22 20.30 -7.96
N GLN A 91 -9.66 21.10 -7.07
CA GLN A 91 -9.85 20.92 -5.64
C GLN A 91 -11.21 21.50 -5.24
N HIS A 92 -11.96 20.76 -4.43
CA HIS A 92 -13.21 21.23 -3.86
C HIS A 92 -12.99 22.23 -2.72
N ALA A 93 -13.94 23.14 -2.54
CA ALA A 93 -14.05 23.84 -1.28
C ALA A 93 -14.53 22.87 -0.18
N LEU A 94 -14.15 23.11 1.06
CA LEU A 94 -14.40 22.17 2.16
C LEU A 94 -15.88 21.81 2.34
N GLN A 95 -16.76 22.81 2.18
CA GLN A 95 -18.22 22.63 2.31
C GLN A 95 -18.85 21.80 1.18
N ASP A 96 -18.16 21.62 0.06
CA ASP A 96 -18.63 20.89 -1.12
C ASP A 96 -18.12 19.46 -1.17
N LEU A 97 -17.31 19.07 -0.19
CA LEU A 97 -16.75 17.71 -0.10
C LEU A 97 -17.80 16.69 0.37
N PRO A 98 -17.87 15.50 -0.23
CA PRO A 98 -18.66 14.39 0.29
C PRO A 98 -18.24 14.02 1.72
N VAL A 99 -19.22 13.73 2.58
CA VAL A 99 -19.00 13.48 4.02
C VAL A 99 -18.02 12.34 4.28
N ASP A 100 -18.03 11.30 3.46
CA ASP A 100 -17.15 10.14 3.56
C ASP A 100 -15.69 10.45 3.21
N THR A 101 -15.41 11.62 2.59
CA THR A 101 -14.03 12.07 2.32
C THR A 101 -13.43 12.87 3.48
N LEU A 102 -14.25 13.42 4.39
CA LEU A 102 -13.80 14.35 5.43
C LEU A 102 -12.81 13.71 6.42
N VAL A 103 -12.95 12.42 6.71
CA VAL A 103 -12.03 11.68 7.58
C VAL A 103 -10.58 11.69 7.02
N PHE A 104 -10.43 11.84 5.72
CA PHE A 104 -9.15 11.89 5.02
C PHE A 104 -8.53 13.29 4.92
N LEU A 105 -9.10 14.28 5.61
CA LEU A 105 -8.50 15.59 5.86
C LEU A 105 -7.79 15.66 7.22
N LEU A 106 -8.11 14.72 8.12
CA LEU A 106 -7.64 14.77 9.50
C LEU A 106 -6.26 14.12 9.64
N GLY A 107 -5.49 14.60 10.61
CA GLY A 107 -4.25 13.95 11.04
C GLY A 107 -4.49 12.52 11.51
N SER A 108 -3.47 11.68 11.44
CA SER A 108 -3.51 10.28 11.86
C SER A 108 -2.17 9.83 12.43
N ARG A 109 -2.02 8.57 12.86
CA ARG A 109 -0.86 8.09 13.61
C ARG A 109 0.50 8.43 12.93
N TYR A 110 0.59 8.28 11.62
CA TYR A 110 1.81 8.53 10.85
C TYR A 110 1.77 9.84 10.06
N CYS A 111 0.62 10.52 10.01
CA CYS A 111 0.39 11.74 9.24
C CYS A 111 0.09 12.90 10.19
N GLU A 112 1.13 13.53 10.73
CA GLU A 112 1.11 14.56 11.78
C GLU A 112 0.83 15.92 11.16
N THR A 113 -0.39 16.20 10.72
CA THR A 113 -0.75 17.45 10.03
C THR A 113 -0.48 18.70 10.85
N ASP A 114 -0.60 18.63 12.17
CA ASP A 114 -0.33 19.72 13.13
C ASP A 114 1.11 20.24 13.05
N ARG A 115 2.06 19.39 12.68
CA ARG A 115 3.48 19.75 12.53
C ARG A 115 3.82 20.33 11.16
N PHE A 116 2.94 20.16 10.17
CA PHE A 116 3.23 20.49 8.78
C PHE A 116 2.46 21.68 8.21
N ILE A 117 1.47 22.23 8.93
CA ILE A 117 0.62 23.30 8.38
C ILE A 117 1.44 24.46 7.84
N ASP A 118 2.33 25.02 8.66
CA ASP A 118 3.13 26.17 8.24
C ASP A 118 4.10 25.85 7.09
N ILE A 119 4.72 24.66 7.13
CA ILE A 119 5.63 24.18 6.09
C ILE A 119 4.85 24.02 4.77
N ALA A 120 3.69 23.38 4.80
CA ALA A 120 2.89 23.14 3.62
C ALA A 120 2.40 24.45 2.97
N TRP A 121 1.90 25.39 3.76
CA TRP A 121 1.44 26.67 3.25
C TRP A 121 2.59 27.56 2.74
N ALA A 122 3.73 27.56 3.41
CA ALA A 122 4.92 28.26 2.93
C ALA A 122 5.42 27.69 1.58
N GLN A 123 5.39 26.35 1.43
CA GLN A 123 5.91 25.70 0.23
C GLN A 123 4.92 25.71 -0.93
N PHE A 124 3.61 25.50 -0.67
CA PHE A 124 2.62 25.22 -1.68
C PHE A 124 1.49 26.26 -1.79
N GLY A 125 1.41 27.23 -0.89
CA GLY A 125 0.30 28.18 -0.81
C GLY A 125 0.04 29.01 -2.07
N ASN A 126 1.06 29.21 -2.90
CA ASN A 126 0.98 29.96 -4.17
C ASN A 126 0.79 29.06 -5.39
N ILE A 127 0.72 27.74 -5.24
CA ILE A 127 0.54 26.81 -6.36
C ILE A 127 -0.96 26.74 -6.72
N PRO A 128 -1.32 26.72 -8.02
CA PRO A 128 -2.71 26.54 -8.44
C PRO A 128 -3.34 25.28 -7.86
N LYS A 129 -4.52 25.43 -7.25
CA LYS A 129 -5.26 24.35 -6.62
C LYS A 129 -5.63 23.22 -7.58
N GLY A 130 -5.88 22.03 -7.05
CA GLY A 130 -6.26 20.84 -7.83
C GLY A 130 -5.07 19.97 -8.20
N TRP A 131 -5.10 19.38 -9.40
CA TRP A 131 -4.07 18.42 -9.85
C TRP A 131 -2.64 18.95 -9.71
N ARG A 132 -2.41 20.21 -10.14
CA ARG A 132 -1.07 20.82 -10.09
C ARG A 132 -0.50 20.88 -8.69
N LEU A 133 -1.34 21.14 -7.69
CA LEU A 133 -0.92 21.19 -6.30
C LEU A 133 -0.49 19.80 -5.80
N VAL A 134 -1.29 18.77 -6.09
CA VAL A 134 -0.93 17.38 -5.68
C VAL A 134 0.34 16.92 -6.41
N GLN A 135 0.47 17.24 -7.71
CA GLN A 135 1.68 16.91 -8.46
C GLN A 135 2.92 17.60 -7.89
N ALA A 136 2.83 18.87 -7.54
CA ALA A 136 3.94 19.60 -6.91
C ALA A 136 4.31 19.02 -5.53
N ILE A 137 3.33 18.52 -4.77
CA ILE A 137 3.58 17.77 -3.52
C ILE A 137 4.34 16.48 -3.84
N CYS A 138 3.92 15.71 -4.86
CA CYS A 138 4.62 14.50 -5.27
C CYS A 138 6.08 14.78 -5.67
N GLU A 139 6.33 15.81 -6.46
CA GLU A 139 7.66 16.24 -6.89
C GLU A 139 8.53 16.61 -5.68
N TYR A 140 8.00 17.44 -4.78
CA TYR A 140 8.71 17.82 -3.55
C TYR A 140 9.09 16.60 -2.69
N VAL A 141 8.17 15.65 -2.50
CA VAL A 141 8.41 14.45 -1.71
C VAL A 141 9.40 13.53 -2.40
N HIS A 142 9.28 13.37 -3.73
CA HIS A 142 10.20 12.60 -4.56
C HIS A 142 11.65 13.07 -4.43
N ASP A 143 11.85 14.38 -4.58
CA ASP A 143 13.18 14.99 -4.56
C ASP A 143 13.78 15.00 -3.14
N ARG A 144 12.93 15.02 -2.12
CA ARG A 144 13.37 15.10 -0.73
C ARG A 144 13.79 13.77 -0.14
N ILE A 145 13.16 12.65 -0.53
CA ILE A 145 13.36 11.36 0.12
C ILE A 145 14.22 10.45 -0.77
N LYS A 146 15.33 9.99 -0.22
CA LYS A 146 16.12 8.91 -0.81
C LYS A 146 15.50 7.57 -0.43
N PHE A 147 15.09 6.79 -1.44
CA PHE A 147 14.55 5.45 -1.23
C PHE A 147 15.64 4.42 -0.87
N GLY A 148 15.33 3.52 0.09
CA GLY A 148 16.15 2.36 0.43
C GLY A 148 15.47 1.49 1.48
N TYR A 149 15.44 0.18 1.27
CA TYR A 149 14.83 -0.78 2.21
C TYR A 149 15.53 -0.79 3.57
N GLU A 150 16.81 -0.49 3.62
CA GLU A 150 17.59 -0.34 4.86
C GLU A 150 17.08 0.78 5.77
N HIS A 151 16.22 1.67 5.25
CA HIS A 151 15.62 2.77 5.99
C HIS A 151 14.24 2.44 6.56
N ALA A 152 13.76 1.20 6.36
CA ALA A 152 12.46 0.75 6.87
C ALA A 152 12.43 0.81 8.40
N SER A 153 11.36 1.42 8.95
CA SER A 153 11.11 1.47 10.38
C SER A 153 9.60 1.48 10.64
N PRO A 154 9.07 0.59 11.48
CA PRO A 154 7.63 0.50 11.74
C PRO A 154 7.06 1.72 12.47
N THR A 155 7.90 2.54 13.10
CA THR A 155 7.48 3.70 13.89
C THR A 155 7.67 5.04 13.21
N LYS A 156 8.35 5.06 12.05
CA LYS A 156 8.69 6.30 11.33
C LYS A 156 7.45 7.04 10.85
N THR A 157 7.31 8.30 11.25
CA THR A 157 6.21 9.19 10.89
C THR A 157 6.56 10.07 9.69
N ALA A 158 5.58 10.83 9.17
CA ALA A 158 5.81 11.83 8.14
C ALA A 158 6.85 12.88 8.57
N TRP A 159 6.85 13.25 9.85
CA TRP A 159 7.84 14.18 10.38
C TRP A 159 9.26 13.60 10.40
N ASP A 160 9.38 12.35 10.82
CA ASP A 160 10.69 11.70 10.87
C ASP A 160 11.30 11.59 9.47
N VAL A 161 10.51 11.14 8.48
CA VAL A 161 11.00 11.03 7.11
C VAL A 161 11.29 12.37 6.47
N HIS A 162 10.47 13.41 6.76
CA HIS A 162 10.74 14.77 6.30
C HIS A 162 12.08 15.28 6.84
N THR A 163 12.40 14.97 8.08
CA THR A 163 13.64 15.43 8.74
C THR A 163 14.84 14.62 8.26
N GLU A 164 14.70 13.30 8.15
CA GLU A 164 15.80 12.40 7.77
C GLU A 164 16.10 12.39 6.26
N GLY A 165 15.12 12.70 5.40
CA GLY A 165 15.26 12.69 3.95
C GLY A 165 15.49 11.29 3.36
N ARG A 166 15.03 10.22 4.03
CA ARG A 166 15.21 8.84 3.58
C ARG A 166 14.10 7.92 4.11
N GLY A 167 13.69 6.92 3.31
CA GLY A 167 12.59 6.05 3.69
C GLY A 167 12.24 5.01 2.63
N VAL A 168 11.11 4.33 2.85
CA VAL A 168 10.52 3.34 1.95
C VAL A 168 9.22 3.86 1.33
N CYS A 169 8.58 3.10 0.44
CA CYS A 169 7.33 3.51 -0.26
C CYS A 169 6.25 4.06 0.69
N ARG A 170 6.08 3.44 1.87
CA ARG A 170 5.17 3.89 2.93
C ARG A 170 5.47 5.32 3.37
N ASP A 171 6.72 5.66 3.52
CA ASP A 171 7.16 6.97 4.03
C ASP A 171 6.91 8.08 3.01
N PHE A 172 7.11 7.81 1.71
CA PHE A 172 6.71 8.71 0.62
C PHE A 172 5.21 8.97 0.62
N ALA A 173 4.41 7.91 0.77
CA ALA A 173 2.95 8.03 0.82
C ALA A 173 2.49 8.83 2.05
N HIS A 174 3.03 8.56 3.25
CA HIS A 174 2.67 9.28 4.47
C HIS A 174 2.98 10.78 4.38
N LEU A 175 4.16 11.16 3.90
CA LEU A 175 4.51 12.58 3.76
C LEU A 175 3.62 13.26 2.72
N SER A 176 3.34 12.61 1.59
CA SER A 176 2.44 13.14 0.56
C SER A 176 1.02 13.33 1.07
N VAL A 177 0.48 12.33 1.75
CA VAL A 177 -0.86 12.39 2.38
C VAL A 177 -0.93 13.53 3.40
N THR A 178 0.09 13.67 4.24
CA THR A 178 0.16 14.72 5.25
C THR A 178 0.12 16.11 4.61
N LEU A 179 0.94 16.34 3.60
CA LEU A 179 1.01 17.63 2.89
C LEU A 179 -0.28 17.94 2.13
N CYS A 180 -0.90 16.93 1.48
CA CYS A 180 -2.20 17.11 0.82
C CYS A 180 -3.28 17.55 1.83
N ARG A 181 -3.35 16.91 3.00
CA ARG A 181 -4.31 17.25 4.06
C ARG A 181 -4.08 18.66 4.61
N CYS A 182 -2.84 19.06 4.81
CA CYS A 182 -2.49 20.44 5.20
C CYS A 182 -2.96 21.48 4.17
N MET A 183 -3.03 21.09 2.89
CA MET A 183 -3.53 21.93 1.79
C MET A 183 -5.05 21.75 1.55
N ASN A 184 -5.78 21.15 2.50
CA ASN A 184 -7.23 20.89 2.44
C ASN A 184 -7.65 19.97 1.27
N ILE A 185 -6.82 19.03 0.89
CA ILE A 185 -7.14 18.01 -0.09
C ILE A 185 -7.32 16.67 0.65
N PRO A 186 -8.51 16.03 0.58
CA PRO A 186 -8.67 14.69 1.14
C PRO A 186 -7.69 13.74 0.47
N ALA A 187 -6.87 13.07 1.28
CA ALA A 187 -5.87 12.12 0.80
C ALA A 187 -5.88 10.87 1.68
N ARG A 188 -5.89 9.69 1.02
CA ARG A 188 -5.90 8.39 1.68
C ARG A 188 -4.72 7.53 1.27
N TYR A 189 -4.21 6.82 2.23
CA TYR A 189 -3.13 5.86 2.05
C TYR A 189 -3.67 4.58 1.42
N CYS A 190 -2.91 4.00 0.50
CA CYS A 190 -3.22 2.75 -0.19
C CYS A 190 -2.03 1.80 -0.13
N THR A 191 -2.33 0.50 -0.01
CA THR A 191 -1.33 -0.56 -0.14
C THR A 191 -1.83 -1.67 -1.04
N GLY A 192 -0.90 -2.39 -1.68
CA GLY A 192 -1.22 -3.49 -2.56
C GLY A 192 -0.05 -3.94 -3.41
N TYR A 193 -0.34 -4.63 -4.48
CA TYR A 193 0.67 -5.11 -5.41
C TYR A 193 0.98 -4.07 -6.48
N LEU A 194 2.26 -3.98 -6.81
CA LEU A 194 2.76 -3.19 -7.93
C LEU A 194 4.04 -3.84 -8.48
N GLY A 195 3.91 -4.57 -9.57
CA GLY A 195 5.04 -5.21 -10.24
C GLY A 195 5.77 -4.29 -11.22
N ASP A 196 6.86 -4.78 -11.79
CA ASP A 196 7.67 -4.06 -12.79
C ASP A 196 7.07 -4.20 -14.19
N ILE A 197 5.80 -3.83 -14.31
CA ILE A 197 5.05 -3.89 -15.55
C ILE A 197 5.22 -2.57 -16.32
N GLY A 198 5.68 -2.67 -17.56
CA GLY A 198 5.93 -1.49 -18.41
C GLY A 198 7.12 -0.62 -17.97
N VAL A 199 7.97 -1.13 -17.09
CA VAL A 199 9.22 -0.50 -16.63
C VAL A 199 10.34 -1.54 -16.61
N PRO A 200 11.62 -1.10 -16.59
CA PRO A 200 12.73 -2.04 -16.38
C PRO A 200 12.60 -2.79 -15.07
N PRO A 201 12.89 -4.10 -15.03
CA PRO A 201 12.80 -4.90 -13.82
C PRO A 201 13.80 -4.43 -12.76
N ASP A 202 13.35 -4.34 -11.51
CA ASP A 202 14.20 -4.08 -10.35
C ASP A 202 14.80 -5.42 -9.87
N PRO A 203 16.13 -5.53 -9.69
CA PRO A 203 16.75 -6.74 -9.16
C PRO A 203 16.44 -7.00 -7.68
N ALA A 204 15.92 -6.02 -6.96
CA ALA A 204 15.52 -6.19 -5.55
C ALA A 204 14.36 -7.18 -5.42
N PRO A 205 14.28 -7.94 -4.32
CA PRO A 205 13.12 -8.78 -4.04
C PRO A 205 11.82 -7.97 -4.07
N MET A 206 10.78 -8.54 -4.68
CA MET A 206 9.48 -7.89 -4.79
C MET A 206 8.81 -7.78 -3.42
N ASP A 207 8.16 -6.65 -3.17
CA ASP A 207 7.42 -6.34 -1.96
C ASP A 207 6.02 -5.80 -2.32
N PHE A 208 5.14 -5.72 -1.33
CA PHE A 208 3.97 -4.88 -1.47
C PHE A 208 4.39 -3.41 -1.63
N SER A 209 3.57 -2.65 -2.28
CA SER A 209 3.83 -1.24 -2.52
C SER A 209 2.82 -0.35 -1.80
N ALA A 210 3.25 0.85 -1.48
CA ALA A 210 2.39 1.89 -0.94
C ALA A 210 2.34 3.07 -1.90
N TRP A 211 1.16 3.66 -2.02
CA TRP A 211 0.87 4.89 -2.76
C TRP A 211 -0.24 5.65 -2.04
N PHE A 212 -0.75 6.70 -2.64
CA PHE A 212 -1.90 7.40 -2.09
C PHE A 212 -2.90 7.79 -3.16
N GLU A 213 -4.10 8.11 -2.73
CA GLU A 213 -5.12 8.68 -3.57
C GLU A 213 -5.54 10.05 -3.02
N ALA A 214 -5.75 11.02 -3.91
CA ALA A 214 -6.27 12.34 -3.60
C ALA A 214 -7.65 12.54 -4.24
N TYR A 215 -8.58 13.16 -3.51
CA TYR A 215 -9.93 13.44 -3.99
C TYR A 215 -9.97 14.80 -4.71
N LEU A 216 -10.18 14.75 -6.01
CA LEU A 216 -10.24 15.90 -6.90
C LEU A 216 -11.34 15.69 -7.93
N GLY A 217 -12.10 16.72 -8.29
CA GLY A 217 -13.09 16.65 -9.37
C GLY A 217 -14.06 15.47 -9.24
N ASP A 218 -14.62 15.27 -8.05
CA ASP A 218 -15.63 14.26 -7.68
C ASP A 218 -15.16 12.81 -7.73
N ARG A 219 -13.84 12.55 -7.71
CA ARG A 219 -13.30 11.20 -7.66
C ARG A 219 -11.92 11.12 -7.02
N TRP A 220 -11.55 9.91 -6.64
CA TRP A 220 -10.21 9.58 -6.18
C TRP A 220 -9.27 9.35 -7.36
N TYR A 221 -8.09 9.98 -7.34
CA TYR A 221 -7.02 9.77 -8.30
C TYR A 221 -5.79 9.22 -7.60
N THR A 222 -5.15 8.24 -8.23
CA THR A 222 -3.90 7.63 -7.76
C THR A 222 -2.71 8.54 -8.01
N PHE A 223 -1.88 8.69 -6.97
CA PHE A 223 -0.60 9.38 -7.02
C PHE A 223 0.47 8.55 -6.31
N ASP A 224 1.70 8.66 -6.74
CA ASP A 224 2.82 7.90 -6.21
C ASP A 224 4.11 8.72 -6.23
N ALA A 225 4.44 9.33 -5.10
CA ALA A 225 5.63 10.18 -4.99
C ALA A 225 6.95 9.38 -5.06
N ARG A 226 6.96 8.08 -4.73
CA ARG A 226 8.16 7.25 -4.86
C ARG A 226 8.60 7.14 -6.33
N HIS A 227 7.67 6.80 -7.20
CA HIS A 227 7.98 6.64 -8.63
C HIS A 227 7.81 7.95 -9.41
N ASN A 228 6.97 8.85 -8.94
CA ASN A 228 6.60 10.14 -9.52
C ASN A 228 6.25 10.05 -11.02
N LYS A 229 5.60 8.97 -11.40
CA LYS A 229 5.11 8.69 -12.75
C LYS A 229 3.94 7.70 -12.70
N PRO A 230 3.02 7.75 -13.68
CA PRO A 230 1.96 6.74 -13.79
C PRO A 230 2.57 5.34 -13.95
N ARG A 231 1.98 4.35 -13.26
CA ARG A 231 2.37 2.95 -13.33
C ARG A 231 1.20 2.11 -13.84
N ILE A 232 1.50 0.90 -14.30
CA ILE A 232 0.53 -0.07 -14.81
C ILE A 232 0.42 -1.22 -13.81
N GLY A 233 -0.79 -1.77 -13.65
CA GLY A 233 -0.99 -3.04 -12.95
C GLY A 233 -1.03 -2.93 -11.43
N ARG A 234 -1.50 -1.80 -10.87
CA ARG A 234 -1.76 -1.71 -9.43
C ARG A 234 -2.95 -2.58 -9.02
N ILE A 235 -2.74 -3.42 -8.02
CA ILE A 235 -3.81 -4.24 -7.43
C ILE A 235 -3.98 -3.77 -5.99
N LEU A 236 -5.05 -3.02 -5.72
CA LEU A 236 -5.36 -2.51 -4.38
C LEU A 236 -5.72 -3.66 -3.44
N MET A 237 -5.14 -3.69 -2.26
CA MET A 237 -5.47 -4.59 -1.16
C MET A 237 -6.25 -3.85 -0.06
N ALA A 238 -5.72 -2.74 0.41
CA ALA A 238 -6.37 -1.97 1.46
C ALA A 238 -6.09 -0.46 1.30
N ARG A 239 -7.00 0.34 1.88
CA ARG A 239 -6.88 1.79 1.96
C ARG A 239 -7.35 2.29 3.32
N GLY A 240 -6.79 3.41 3.78
CA GLY A 240 -7.13 3.99 5.07
C GLY A 240 -6.53 5.38 5.24
N ARG A 241 -6.48 5.88 6.46
CA ARG A 241 -5.89 7.19 6.74
C ARG A 241 -4.36 7.16 6.66
N ASP A 242 -3.77 6.08 7.14
CA ASP A 242 -2.32 5.80 7.06
C ASP A 242 -2.07 4.29 7.22
N ALA A 243 -0.83 3.87 7.36
CA ALA A 243 -0.45 2.46 7.46
C ALA A 243 -1.06 1.73 8.68
N THR A 244 -1.51 2.44 9.73
CA THR A 244 -2.18 1.81 10.87
C THR A 244 -3.51 1.16 10.47
N ASP A 245 -4.25 1.82 9.59
CA ASP A 245 -5.56 1.35 9.14
C ASP A 245 -5.46 0.21 8.12
N VAL A 246 -4.28 -0.03 7.53
CA VAL A 246 -4.07 -0.99 6.44
C VAL A 246 -2.94 -1.98 6.72
N ALA A 247 -2.63 -2.22 7.99
CA ALA A 247 -1.60 -3.17 8.38
C ALA A 247 -1.94 -4.57 7.87
N MET A 248 -1.04 -5.17 7.09
CA MET A 248 -1.26 -6.50 6.52
C MET A 248 -1.48 -7.57 7.58
N VAL A 249 -0.73 -7.47 8.68
CA VAL A 249 -0.85 -8.35 9.84
C VAL A 249 -0.77 -7.50 11.11
N THR A 250 -1.81 -7.55 11.93
CA THR A 250 -1.80 -6.99 13.29
C THR A 250 -1.86 -8.14 14.28
N SER A 251 -0.80 -8.37 15.04
CA SER A 251 -0.75 -9.41 16.07
C SER A 251 -1.05 -8.84 17.46
N PHE A 252 -1.87 -9.55 18.23
CA PHE A 252 -2.20 -9.22 19.62
C PHE A 252 -1.41 -10.10 20.59
N GLY A 253 -0.14 -10.27 20.33
CA GLY A 253 0.83 -11.04 21.09
C GLY A 253 2.18 -11.10 20.39
N PRO A 254 3.19 -11.71 21.02
CA PRO A 254 4.52 -11.81 20.45
C PRO A 254 4.53 -12.76 19.25
N CYS A 255 4.96 -12.25 18.10
CA CYS A 255 5.22 -13.02 16.89
C CYS A 255 6.42 -12.43 16.17
N THR A 256 7.18 -13.28 15.48
CA THR A 256 8.34 -12.87 14.71
C THR A 256 8.13 -13.26 13.25
N LEU A 257 8.36 -12.31 12.33
CA LEU A 257 8.33 -12.58 10.90
C LEU A 257 9.46 -13.56 10.54
N ALA A 258 9.09 -14.75 10.03
CA ALA A 258 10.00 -15.84 9.69
C ALA A 258 10.24 -15.97 8.17
N GLY A 259 9.30 -15.52 7.35
CA GLY A 259 9.41 -15.57 5.90
C GLY A 259 8.50 -14.58 5.23
N PHE A 260 8.96 -13.98 4.12
CA PHE A 260 8.20 -13.00 3.37
C PHE A 260 8.52 -13.10 1.88
N LYS A 261 7.50 -13.28 1.05
CA LYS A 261 7.64 -13.33 -0.39
C LYS A 261 6.38 -12.79 -1.05
N VAL A 262 6.56 -11.91 -2.04
CA VAL A 262 5.49 -11.36 -2.89
C VAL A 262 5.83 -11.63 -4.34
N ILE A 263 4.81 -11.84 -5.17
CA ILE A 263 4.91 -11.98 -6.62
C ILE A 263 3.89 -11.06 -7.26
N THR A 264 4.31 -10.30 -8.27
CA THR A 264 3.44 -9.51 -9.13
C THR A 264 4.09 -9.41 -10.51
N GLU A 265 3.57 -10.14 -11.48
CA GLU A 265 4.18 -10.22 -12.81
C GLU A 265 3.12 -10.30 -13.91
N GLU A 266 3.44 -9.77 -15.07
CA GLU A 266 2.60 -9.95 -16.25
C GLU A 266 2.69 -11.39 -16.77
N VAL A 267 1.53 -11.99 -17.06
CA VAL A 267 1.47 -13.30 -17.71
C VAL A 267 1.57 -13.11 -19.21
N THR A 268 2.73 -13.40 -19.80
CA THR A 268 2.94 -13.33 -21.24
C THR A 268 2.37 -14.55 -21.94
N HIS A 269 1.86 -14.39 -23.18
CA HIS A 269 1.40 -15.49 -24.01
C HIS A 269 2.55 -16.46 -24.31
N GLY A 270 2.46 -17.69 -23.79
CA GLY A 270 3.47 -18.76 -24.00
C GLY A 270 3.92 -19.45 -22.71
N SER A 271 3.70 -18.87 -21.55
CA SER A 271 3.91 -19.56 -20.27
C SER A 271 2.73 -20.49 -20.00
N SER A 272 2.97 -21.78 -19.93
CA SER A 272 1.98 -22.71 -19.41
C SER A 272 1.70 -22.42 -17.94
N VAL A 273 0.52 -22.84 -17.44
CA VAL A 273 0.15 -22.73 -16.02
C VAL A 273 1.21 -23.38 -15.11
N ASP A 274 1.98 -24.34 -15.66
CA ASP A 274 3.06 -25.06 -14.96
C ASP A 274 4.41 -24.32 -14.93
N ASP A 275 4.64 -23.32 -15.80
CA ASP A 275 5.89 -22.53 -15.86
C ASP A 275 5.88 -21.32 -14.91
N ARG A 276 4.80 -21.12 -14.14
CA ARG A 276 4.72 -20.05 -13.15
C ARG A 276 5.76 -20.23 -12.06
N PRO A 277 6.48 -19.19 -11.65
CA PRO A 277 7.36 -19.27 -10.49
C PRO A 277 6.54 -19.66 -9.27
N LYS A 278 6.69 -20.91 -8.84
CA LYS A 278 5.97 -21.43 -7.66
C LYS A 278 6.47 -20.69 -6.43
N LEU A 279 5.55 -20.22 -5.60
CA LEU A 279 5.82 -19.64 -4.27
C LEU A 279 6.67 -20.58 -3.37
N ASN A 280 6.91 -21.83 -3.80
CA ASN A 280 7.61 -22.87 -3.07
C ASN A 280 9.14 -22.95 -3.30
N ARG A 281 9.78 -22.02 -4.02
CA ARG A 281 11.27 -21.98 -4.08
C ARG A 281 11.80 -21.40 -2.77
N ARG A 282 12.88 -22.03 -2.24
CA ARG A 282 13.50 -21.75 -0.93
C ARG A 282 13.71 -20.25 -0.71
N ASP A 283 13.31 -19.79 0.48
CA ASP A 283 13.42 -18.40 0.91
C ASP A 283 14.89 -17.94 0.90
N ASN A 284 15.13 -16.75 0.36
CA ASN A 284 16.40 -16.06 0.49
C ASN A 284 16.44 -15.39 1.88
N PRO A 285 17.46 -15.59 2.71
CA PRO A 285 17.56 -15.02 4.06
C PRO A 285 17.53 -13.47 4.10
N ASP A 286 17.76 -12.80 2.97
CA ASP A 286 17.73 -11.32 2.89
C ASP A 286 16.32 -10.72 2.86
N ASN A 287 15.26 -11.52 2.74
CA ASN A 287 13.88 -11.05 2.70
C ASN A 287 13.33 -10.49 4.04
N HIS A 288 14.04 -10.70 5.15
CA HIS A 288 13.59 -10.24 6.47
C HIS A 288 13.54 -8.71 6.65
N GLN A 289 14.31 -7.94 5.85
CA GLN A 289 14.30 -6.48 5.93
C GLN A 289 13.12 -5.86 5.15
N ILE A 290 12.65 -6.52 4.12
CA ILE A 290 11.62 -6.00 3.20
C ILE A 290 10.26 -5.99 3.88
N GLY A 291 9.83 -7.10 4.50
CA GLY A 291 8.54 -7.20 5.19
C GLY A 291 8.35 -6.22 6.36
N ARG A 292 9.43 -5.63 6.90
CA ARG A 292 9.35 -4.62 7.97
C ARG A 292 8.79 -3.27 7.54
N ALA A 293 8.69 -3.02 6.24
CA ALA A 293 8.13 -1.78 5.70
C ALA A 293 6.59 -1.70 5.84
N HIS A 294 5.93 -2.84 6.04
CA HIS A 294 4.46 -2.97 5.99
C HIS A 294 3.84 -3.65 7.23
N VAL A 295 4.65 -3.98 8.24
CA VAL A 295 4.21 -4.60 9.50
C VAL A 295 4.09 -3.56 10.61
#